data_81de055bf915c4d21a777d2a3fc94c7a
#
_entry.id   81de055bf915c4d21a777d2a3fc94c7a
#
_cell.length_a   1.000
_cell.length_b   1.000
_cell.length_c   1.000
_cell.angle_alpha   90.00
_cell.angle_beta   90.00
_cell.angle_gamma   90.00
#
_symmetry.space_group_name_H-M   'P 1'
#
loop_
_entity.id
_entity.type
_entity.pdbx_description
1 polymer ?
#
loop_
_entity_poly.entity_id
_entity_poly.type
_entity_poly.pdbx_seq_one_letter_code
_entity_poly.pdbx_strand_id
1 'polypeptide(L)'
;MQFVARNTSIPVPKVYCALTNKGITYIVMKGIAGSMANIGWGFRSPESKMRVLGQLKSMVDQLRNLPPPDNVGVANVDGGSIFDERLPKKSVWGPFCTI
;
A
#
# COMPACT_ATOMS: atom_id res chain seq x y z
N MET A 1 2.94 -5.40 0.02
CA MET A 1 4.32 -4.90 0.23
C MET A 1 5.35 -5.47 -0.76
N GLN A 2 5.46 -6.76 -0.93
CA GLN A 2 6.46 -7.36 -1.86
C GLN A 2 6.29 -6.93 -3.31
N PHE A 3 5.05 -6.83 -3.80
CA PHE A 3 4.76 -6.33 -5.14
C PHE A 3 5.27 -4.89 -5.34
N VAL A 4 5.00 -4.01 -4.40
CA VAL A 4 5.46 -2.61 -4.43
C VAL A 4 6.98 -2.54 -4.37
N ALA A 5 7.62 -3.34 -3.53
CA ALA A 5 9.09 -3.39 -3.41
C ALA A 5 9.78 -3.82 -4.72
N ARG A 6 9.15 -4.72 -5.49
CA ARG A 6 9.70 -5.23 -6.76
C ARG A 6 9.49 -4.30 -7.95
N ASN A 7 8.42 -3.53 -7.94
CA ASN A 7 7.97 -2.76 -9.11
C ASN A 7 8.11 -1.25 -8.97
N THR A 8 8.52 -0.77 -7.80
CA THR A 8 8.69 0.66 -7.52
C THR A 8 9.94 0.92 -6.68
N SER A 9 10.35 2.18 -6.59
CA SER A 9 11.38 2.64 -5.65
C SER A 9 10.81 3.09 -4.31
N ILE A 10 9.52 2.89 -4.08
CA ILE A 10 8.87 3.27 -2.82
C ILE A 10 9.47 2.46 -1.68
N PRO A 11 9.95 3.12 -0.60
CA PRO A 11 10.48 2.41 0.55
C PRO A 11 9.36 1.69 1.29
N VAL A 12 9.48 0.37 1.38
CA VAL A 12 8.56 -0.48 2.14
C VAL A 12 9.37 -1.38 3.08
N PRO A 13 8.81 -1.80 4.22
CA PRO A 13 9.50 -2.71 5.12
C PRO A 13 9.84 -4.03 4.42
N LYS A 14 11.05 -4.53 4.65
CA LYS A 14 11.42 -5.87 4.17
C LYS A 14 10.60 -6.90 4.92
N VAL A 15 9.87 -7.74 4.18
CA VAL A 15 9.13 -8.87 4.72
C VAL A 15 10.06 -10.07 4.79
N TYR A 16 10.23 -10.63 5.99
CA TYR A 16 11.05 -11.82 6.20
C TYR A 16 10.25 -13.10 6.00
N CYS A 17 9.04 -13.14 6.55
CA CYS A 17 8.12 -14.25 6.33
C CYS A 17 6.68 -13.84 6.61
N ALA A 18 5.74 -14.61 6.06
CA ALA A 18 4.33 -14.54 6.37
C ALA A 18 3.81 -15.96 6.59
N LEU A 19 3.05 -16.18 7.64
CA LEU A 19 2.49 -17.49 7.96
C LEU A 19 1.10 -17.34 8.57
N THR A 20 0.29 -18.38 8.42
CA THR A 20 -1.04 -18.46 9.03
C THR A 20 -1.08 -19.65 9.97
N ASN A 21 -1.48 -19.40 11.21
CA ASN A 21 -1.67 -20.42 12.24
C ASN A 21 -3.00 -20.22 12.95
N LYS A 22 -3.83 -21.27 13.02
CA LYS A 22 -5.15 -21.24 13.65
C LYS A 22 -6.03 -20.08 13.18
N GLY A 23 -6.03 -19.78 11.89
CA GLY A 23 -6.80 -18.70 11.31
C GLY A 23 -6.24 -17.29 11.52
N ILE A 24 -5.10 -17.15 12.19
CA ILE A 24 -4.41 -15.88 12.40
C ILE A 24 -3.20 -15.80 11.48
N THR A 25 -3.12 -14.72 10.69
CA THR A 25 -1.98 -14.46 9.82
C THR A 25 -0.95 -13.60 10.54
N TYR A 26 0.30 -14.06 10.54
CA TYR A 26 1.44 -13.36 11.10
C TYR A 26 2.37 -12.92 9.99
N ILE A 27 2.79 -11.68 10.02
CA ILE A 27 3.78 -11.14 9.08
C ILE A 27 4.98 -10.66 9.89
N VAL A 28 6.14 -11.24 9.62
CA VAL A 28 7.42 -10.83 10.21
C VAL A 28 8.12 -9.90 9.23
N MET A 29 8.33 -8.68 9.61
CA MET A 29 8.93 -7.66 8.76
C MET A 29 9.91 -6.79 9.54
N LYS A 30 10.76 -6.08 8.80
CA LYS A 30 11.70 -5.14 9.40
C LYS A 30 10.94 -4.01 10.11
N GLY A 31 11.32 -3.72 11.35
CA GLY A 31 10.85 -2.56 12.07
C GLY A 31 11.35 -1.25 11.45
N ILE A 32 10.50 -0.24 11.40
CA ILE A 32 10.85 1.09 10.91
C ILE A 32 11.04 2.01 12.11
N ALA A 33 12.22 2.61 12.23
CA ALA A 33 12.49 3.65 13.22
C ALA A 33 11.95 4.99 12.72
N GLY A 34 11.46 5.81 13.63
CA GLY A 34 10.95 7.13 13.32
C GLY A 34 9.52 7.36 13.83
N SER A 35 8.95 8.46 13.44
CA SER A 35 7.58 8.85 13.79
C SER A 35 6.72 9.04 12.54
N MET A 36 5.41 8.97 12.72
CA MET A 36 4.49 9.24 11.61
C MET A 36 4.63 10.68 11.11
N ALA A 37 4.50 10.88 9.81
CA ALA A 37 4.65 12.19 9.18
C ALA A 37 3.63 13.23 9.67
N ASN A 38 2.46 12.80 10.13
CA ASN A 38 1.43 13.69 10.67
C ASN A 38 1.73 14.22 12.08
N ILE A 39 2.62 13.55 12.82
CA ILE A 39 2.99 14.02 14.16
C ILE A 39 3.78 15.32 14.04
N GLY A 40 3.28 16.37 14.69
CA GLY A 40 3.90 17.69 14.63
C GLY A 40 3.79 18.39 13.28
N TRP A 41 2.88 17.95 12.39
CA TRP A 41 2.73 18.53 11.06
C TRP A 41 2.51 20.04 11.09
N GLY A 42 1.68 20.54 12.01
CA GLY A 42 1.41 21.97 12.15
C GLY A 42 2.64 22.82 12.48
N PHE A 43 3.64 22.22 13.13
CA PHE A 43 4.86 22.90 13.53
C PHE A 43 6.01 22.77 12.54
N ARG A 44 5.83 22.04 11.44
CA ARG A 44 6.86 21.90 10.41
C ARG A 44 6.98 23.18 9.59
N SER A 45 8.19 23.49 9.16
CA SER A 45 8.43 24.59 8.23
C SER A 45 7.75 24.34 6.89
N PRO A 46 7.38 25.41 6.13
CA PRO A 46 6.83 25.25 4.77
C PRO A 46 7.71 24.40 3.86
N GLU A 47 9.01 24.56 3.91
CA GLU A 47 9.97 23.77 3.10
C GLU A 47 9.93 22.29 3.46
N SER A 48 9.85 21.96 4.75
CA SER A 48 9.72 20.57 5.23
C SER A 48 8.43 19.93 4.75
N LYS A 49 7.30 20.67 4.82
CA LYS A 49 6.00 20.21 4.31
C LYS A 49 6.06 19.94 2.81
N MET A 50 6.61 20.86 2.04
CA MET A 50 6.77 20.72 0.58
C MET A 50 7.61 19.51 0.21
N ARG A 51 8.68 19.25 0.96
CA ARG A 51 9.54 18.08 0.74
C ARG A 51 8.79 16.78 0.97
N VAL A 52 8.05 16.66 2.07
CA VAL A 52 7.24 15.48 2.39
C VAL A 52 6.15 15.26 1.34
N LEU A 53 5.43 16.30 0.96
CA LEU A 53 4.38 16.23 -0.06
C LEU A 53 4.94 15.87 -1.45
N GLY A 54 6.12 16.37 -1.80
CA GLY A 54 6.81 16.02 -3.03
C GLY A 54 7.20 14.55 -3.08
N GLN A 55 7.70 14.00 -1.97
CA GLN A 55 8.00 12.57 -1.87
C GLN A 55 6.74 11.71 -1.96
N LEU A 56 5.68 12.09 -1.27
CA LEU A 56 4.38 11.38 -1.35
C LEU A 56 3.81 11.42 -2.77
N LYS A 57 3.86 12.57 -3.42
CA LYS A 57 3.42 12.68 -4.83
C LYS A 57 4.18 11.71 -5.73
N SER A 58 5.50 11.67 -5.60
CA SER A 58 6.33 10.74 -6.37
C SER A 58 5.94 9.29 -6.14
N MET A 59 5.67 8.89 -4.91
CA MET A 59 5.24 7.54 -4.57
C MET A 59 3.88 7.20 -5.18
N VAL A 60 2.92 8.13 -5.10
CA VAL A 60 1.58 7.96 -5.70
C VAL A 60 1.68 7.87 -7.21
N ASP A 61 2.49 8.70 -7.84
CA ASP A 61 2.70 8.66 -9.29
C ASP A 61 3.31 7.33 -9.73
N GLN A 62 4.27 6.77 -8.99
CA GLN A 62 4.81 5.45 -9.28
C GLN A 62 3.74 4.35 -9.20
N LEU A 63 2.88 4.38 -8.18
CA LEU A 63 1.79 3.40 -8.05
C LEU A 63 0.78 3.52 -9.20
N ARG A 64 0.43 4.74 -9.61
CA ARG A 64 -0.50 4.99 -10.71
C ARG A 64 0.04 4.59 -12.08
N ASN A 65 1.35 4.64 -12.25
CA ASN A 65 2.03 4.29 -13.49
C ASN A 65 2.28 2.78 -13.64
N LEU A 66 1.96 1.97 -12.63
CA LEU A 66 2.05 0.52 -12.75
C LEU A 66 0.99 0.02 -13.74
N PRO A 67 1.39 -0.71 -14.80
CA PRO A 67 0.42 -1.24 -15.76
C PRO A 67 -0.43 -2.32 -15.08
N PRO A 68 -1.74 -2.34 -15.31
CA PRO A 68 -2.58 -3.45 -14.88
C PRO A 68 -2.18 -4.73 -15.63
N PRO A 69 -2.29 -5.90 -15.01
CA PRO A 69 -2.12 -7.16 -15.73
C PRO A 69 -3.15 -7.29 -16.85
N ASP A 70 -2.76 -7.93 -17.94
CA ASP A 70 -3.65 -8.20 -19.07
C ASP A 70 -4.87 -9.02 -18.61
N ASN A 71 -6.04 -8.63 -19.09
CA ASN A 71 -7.33 -9.32 -18.81
C ASN A 71 -7.75 -9.34 -17.33
N VAL A 72 -7.22 -8.46 -16.51
CA VAL A 72 -7.64 -8.29 -15.11
C VAL A 72 -8.30 -6.94 -14.95
N GLY A 73 -9.52 -6.95 -14.42
CA GLY A 73 -10.24 -5.73 -14.04
C GLY A 73 -9.80 -5.22 -12.66
N VAL A 74 -10.73 -4.71 -11.87
CA VAL A 74 -10.44 -4.25 -10.52
C VAL A 74 -10.36 -5.45 -9.57
N ALA A 75 -9.17 -5.70 -9.03
CA ALA A 75 -8.88 -6.85 -8.19
C ALA A 75 -7.73 -6.55 -7.23
N ASN A 76 -7.45 -7.46 -6.31
CA ASN A 76 -6.25 -7.38 -5.49
C ASN A 76 -4.99 -7.74 -6.32
N VAL A 77 -3.82 -7.67 -5.71
CA VAL A 77 -2.53 -7.92 -6.38
C VAL A 77 -2.39 -9.34 -6.95
N ASP A 78 -3.16 -10.30 -6.45
CA ASP A 78 -3.19 -11.68 -6.92
C ASP A 78 -4.38 -11.98 -7.86
N GLY A 79 -5.12 -10.96 -8.25
CA GLY A 79 -6.30 -11.09 -9.10
C GLY A 79 -7.57 -11.52 -8.38
N GLY A 80 -7.54 -11.59 -7.06
CA GLY A 80 -8.69 -11.96 -6.22
C GLY A 80 -9.53 -10.78 -5.75
N SER A 81 -10.43 -11.05 -4.82
CA SER A 81 -11.33 -10.06 -4.24
C SER A 81 -10.58 -8.99 -3.44
N ILE A 82 -11.15 -7.80 -3.40
CA ILE A 82 -10.65 -6.68 -2.62
C ILE A 82 -11.35 -6.68 -1.26
N PHE A 83 -10.58 -6.50 -0.20
CA PHE A 83 -11.08 -6.27 1.15
C PHE A 83 -11.06 -4.77 1.47
N ASP A 84 -12.21 -4.21 1.84
CA ASP A 84 -12.31 -2.82 2.31
C ASP A 84 -13.48 -2.68 3.29
N GLU A 85 -13.17 -2.43 4.54
CA GLU A 85 -14.17 -2.27 5.61
C GLU A 85 -15.05 -1.02 5.46
N ARG A 86 -14.62 -0.05 4.67
CA ARG A 86 -15.36 1.19 4.42
C ARG A 86 -16.52 0.98 3.46
N LEU A 87 -16.54 -0.13 2.71
CA LEU A 87 -17.59 -0.41 1.75
C LEU A 87 -18.85 -0.92 2.46
N PRO A 88 -20.03 -0.36 2.13
CA PRO A 88 -21.28 -0.77 2.77
C PRO A 88 -21.70 -2.18 2.34
N LYS A 89 -22.46 -2.85 3.18
CA LYS A 89 -23.09 -4.17 2.97
C LYS A 89 -22.16 -5.37 3.08
N LYS A 90 -20.92 -5.30 2.63
CA LYS A 90 -19.94 -6.37 2.75
C LYS A 90 -18.53 -5.78 2.63
N SER A 91 -17.58 -6.42 3.26
CA SER A 91 -16.17 -5.98 3.24
C SER A 91 -15.34 -6.63 2.11
N VAL A 92 -15.88 -7.61 1.40
CA VAL A 92 -15.18 -8.32 0.31
C VAL A 92 -15.92 -8.09 -1.01
N TRP A 93 -15.20 -7.59 -2.01
CA TRP A 93 -15.74 -7.18 -3.30
C TRP A 93 -14.87 -7.68 -4.46
N GLY A 94 -15.48 -7.93 -5.61
CA GLY A 94 -14.79 -8.37 -6.80
C GLY A 94 -14.33 -9.84 -6.73
N PRO A 95 -13.41 -10.26 -7.59
CA PRO A 95 -12.83 -9.42 -8.65
C PRO A 95 -13.87 -8.99 -9.70
N PHE A 96 -13.67 -7.82 -10.29
CA PHE A 96 -14.54 -7.31 -11.35
C PHE A 96 -13.87 -7.54 -12.70
N CYS A 97 -14.60 -8.11 -13.65
CA CYS A 97 -14.04 -8.49 -14.96
C CYS A 97 -13.73 -7.30 -15.87
N THR A 98 -14.40 -6.16 -15.67
CA THR A 98 -14.22 -4.94 -16.46
C THR A 98 -14.32 -3.70 -15.57
N ILE A 99 -13.73 -2.64 -16.04
CA ILE A 99 -13.84 -1.30 -15.45
C ILE A 99 -14.99 -0.58 -16.15
#